data_b76fbfe1baf71b4615ed8f1d357f780e
#
_entry.id   b76fbfe1baf71b4615ed8f1d357f780e
#
_cell.length_a   1.000
_cell.length_b   1.000
_cell.length_c   1.000
_cell.angle_alpha   90.00
_cell.angle_beta   90.00
_cell.angle_gamma   90.00
#
_symmetry.space_group_name_H-M   'P 1'
#
loop_
_entity.id
_entity.type
_entity.pdbx_description
1 polymer ?
#
loop_
_entity_poly.entity_id
_entity_poly.type
_entity_poly.pdbx_seq_one_letter_code
_entity_poly.pdbx_strand_id
1 'polypeptide(L)'
;PVFLNSFTNRFPDAEVIRLTTGYRSTPEIIFTANSILRKGAMGNELVAVNAHGSKPTITAYSDESSEIAGIIREITELIKDGVPPQEIAVLARTNNQLNGLEKAMNAANLPNQVRNTERFFDRKEVREFLRVVRNASVIPTQGVQWLDELRTLAQPFLTGGSIDGIAALLHLARELDSDSSFTPKNLRTYLREVEDLVSQNNPPTMPVTTLATLHAAKGLEWERV
;
A
#
# COMPACT_ATOMS: atom_id res chain seq x y z
N PRO A 1 14.72 21.26 -1.43
CA PRO A 1 15.55 21.35 -0.22
C PRO A 1 16.08 22.77 0.04
N VAL A 2 16.42 23.55 -1.02
CA VAL A 2 17.02 24.89 -0.87
C VAL A 2 16.16 25.81 0.02
N PHE A 3 14.82 25.82 -0.19
CA PHE A 3 13.92 26.66 0.61
C PHE A 3 13.88 26.28 2.09
N LEU A 4 13.92 24.99 2.41
CA LEU A 4 13.93 24.52 3.79
C LEU A 4 15.26 24.86 4.49
N ASN A 5 16.38 24.67 3.79
CA ASN A 5 17.70 24.97 4.33
C ASN A 5 17.95 26.48 4.53
N SER A 6 17.25 27.34 3.78
CA SER A 6 17.33 28.81 3.91
C SER A 6 16.23 29.42 4.79
N PHE A 7 15.39 28.59 5.42
CA PHE A 7 14.26 29.07 6.21
C PHE A 7 14.68 29.96 7.37
N THR A 8 15.66 29.54 8.16
CA THR A 8 16.18 30.31 9.30
C THR A 8 16.87 31.62 8.90
N ASN A 9 17.45 31.66 7.67
CA ASN A 9 18.01 32.89 7.13
C ASN A 9 16.92 33.93 6.78
N ARG A 10 15.73 33.43 6.39
CA ARG A 10 14.57 34.28 6.04
C ARG A 10 13.76 34.68 7.27
N PHE A 11 13.76 33.81 8.29
CA PHE A 11 13.03 33.99 9.55
C PHE A 11 13.99 33.75 10.74
N PRO A 12 14.81 34.76 11.12
CA PRO A 12 15.86 34.61 12.15
C PRO A 12 15.32 34.26 13.54
N ASP A 13 14.09 34.68 13.84
CA ASP A 13 13.43 34.44 15.13
C ASP A 13 12.67 33.08 15.20
N ALA A 14 12.74 32.27 14.14
CA ALA A 14 12.08 30.98 14.10
C ALA A 14 12.83 29.96 14.97
N GLU A 15 12.11 29.33 15.87
CA GLU A 15 12.60 28.17 16.62
C GLU A 15 12.64 26.93 15.75
N VAL A 16 13.80 26.25 15.72
CA VAL A 16 13.99 25.00 14.95
C VAL A 16 13.93 23.82 15.90
N ILE A 17 12.81 23.10 15.87
CA ILE A 17 12.62 21.84 16.60
C ILE A 17 13.00 20.68 15.69
N ARG A 18 13.93 19.83 16.15
CA ARG A 18 14.41 18.67 15.40
C ARG A 18 13.83 17.38 15.97
N LEU A 19 13.06 16.65 15.16
CA LEU A 19 12.57 15.32 15.51
C LEU A 19 13.63 14.30 15.12
N THR A 20 14.36 13.78 16.10
CA THR A 20 15.48 12.85 15.88
C THR A 20 15.17 11.41 16.32
N THR A 21 14.04 11.18 16.98
CA THR A 21 13.64 9.86 17.46
C THR A 21 12.85 9.10 16.39
N GLY A 22 13.34 7.93 16.01
CA GLY A 22 12.70 7.03 15.03
C GLY A 22 11.94 5.91 15.74
N TYR A 23 10.62 5.88 15.59
CA TYR A 23 9.73 4.90 16.19
C TYR A 23 9.33 3.76 15.24
N ARG A 24 9.70 3.84 13.95
CA ARG A 24 9.29 2.90 12.89
C ARG A 24 10.29 1.77 12.70
N SER A 25 11.52 2.13 12.42
CA SER A 25 12.55 1.20 11.95
C SER A 25 13.46 0.72 13.07
N THR A 26 14.05 -0.46 12.87
CA THR A 26 15.06 -1.03 13.79
C THR A 26 16.35 -0.22 13.78
N PRO A 27 17.20 -0.36 14.82
CA PRO A 27 18.52 0.30 14.87
C PRO A 27 19.39 0.01 13.65
N GLU A 28 19.35 -1.20 13.08
CA GLU A 28 20.14 -1.63 11.92
C GLU A 28 19.75 -0.88 10.66
N ILE A 29 18.43 -0.67 10.45
CA ILE A 29 17.90 0.11 9.33
C ILE A 29 18.27 1.58 9.50
N ILE A 30 18.06 2.15 10.69
CA ILE A 30 18.41 3.54 11.00
C ILE A 30 19.91 3.78 10.83
N PHE A 31 20.77 2.86 11.28
CA PHE A 31 22.21 2.95 11.09
C PHE A 31 22.60 3.03 9.60
N THR A 32 21.97 2.18 8.77
CA THR A 32 22.19 2.17 7.32
C THR A 32 21.74 3.49 6.69
N ALA A 33 20.54 3.98 7.03
CA ALA A 33 20.02 5.24 6.54
C ALA A 33 20.90 6.44 6.95
N ASN A 34 21.31 6.52 8.22
CA ASN A 34 22.21 7.56 8.70
C ASN A 34 23.57 7.54 7.99
N SER A 35 24.08 6.35 7.64
CA SER A 35 25.35 6.23 6.91
C SER A 35 25.26 6.85 5.50
N ILE A 36 24.10 6.76 4.86
CA ILE A 36 23.85 7.41 3.57
C ILE A 36 23.71 8.94 3.74
N LEU A 37 22.98 9.38 4.77
CA LEU A 37 22.78 10.80 5.05
C LEU A 37 24.10 11.52 5.34
N ARG A 38 24.99 10.89 6.11
CA ARG A 38 26.34 11.44 6.39
C ARG A 38 27.15 11.68 5.12
N LYS A 39 27.11 10.73 4.17
CA LYS A 39 27.82 10.89 2.88
C LYS A 39 27.23 12.01 2.02
N GLY A 40 25.93 12.26 2.13
CA GLY A 40 25.22 13.30 1.38
C GLY A 40 25.27 14.69 2.03
N ALA A 41 25.85 14.84 3.22
CA ALA A 41 25.77 16.05 4.05
C ALA A 41 24.33 16.59 4.22
N MET A 42 23.35 15.67 4.27
CA MET A 42 21.92 16.00 4.28
C MET A 42 21.25 15.45 5.54
N GLY A 43 20.47 16.31 6.18
CA GLY A 43 19.50 15.92 7.20
C GLY A 43 20.06 15.72 8.62
N ASN A 44 19.15 15.40 9.53
CA ASN A 44 19.46 15.05 10.92
C ASN A 44 19.55 13.52 11.05
N GLU A 45 20.53 13.08 11.83
CA GLU A 45 20.60 11.66 12.19
C GLU A 45 19.42 11.29 13.09
N LEU A 46 18.87 10.09 12.85
CA LEU A 46 17.80 9.51 13.65
C LEU A 46 18.39 8.52 14.67
N VAL A 47 17.72 8.43 15.81
CA VAL A 47 18.01 7.43 16.86
C VAL A 47 16.80 6.51 16.96
N ALA A 48 16.99 5.20 16.74
CA ALA A 48 15.93 4.21 16.87
C ALA A 48 15.62 3.93 18.35
N VAL A 49 14.35 3.74 18.66
CA VAL A 49 13.88 3.27 19.99
C VAL A 49 13.33 1.85 19.96
N ASN A 50 13.15 1.28 18.76
CA ASN A 50 12.67 -0.09 18.59
C ASN A 50 13.75 -1.12 18.98
N ALA A 51 13.31 -2.35 19.21
CA ALA A 51 14.20 -3.49 19.42
C ALA A 51 15.10 -3.75 18.20
N HIS A 52 16.22 -4.42 18.42
CA HIS A 52 17.12 -4.86 17.36
C HIS A 52 16.44 -5.84 16.41
N GLY A 53 16.73 -5.73 15.12
CA GLY A 53 16.23 -6.60 14.06
C GLY A 53 17.32 -7.09 13.13
N SER A 54 16.92 -7.65 12.00
CA SER A 54 17.85 -8.09 10.97
C SER A 54 18.56 -6.92 10.31
N LYS A 55 19.81 -7.12 9.92
CA LYS A 55 20.54 -6.14 9.12
C LYS A 55 19.99 -6.09 7.69
N PRO A 56 19.89 -4.91 7.08
CA PRO A 56 19.63 -4.82 5.65
C PRO A 56 20.68 -5.58 4.84
N THR A 57 20.24 -6.33 3.85
CA THR A 57 21.10 -7.08 2.93
C THR A 57 21.17 -6.42 1.57
N ILE A 58 22.25 -6.64 0.85
CA ILE A 58 22.43 -6.20 -0.54
C ILE A 58 22.75 -7.43 -1.36
N THR A 59 21.93 -7.73 -2.35
CA THR A 59 22.12 -8.84 -3.27
C THR A 59 22.33 -8.30 -4.68
N ALA A 60 23.38 -8.73 -5.37
CA ALA A 60 23.63 -8.39 -6.76
C ALA A 60 23.21 -9.54 -7.68
N TYR A 61 22.54 -9.20 -8.77
CA TYR A 61 22.10 -10.14 -9.80
C TYR A 61 22.77 -9.81 -11.13
N SER A 62 22.88 -10.81 -12.01
CA SER A 62 23.50 -10.63 -13.33
C SER A 62 22.63 -9.86 -14.32
N ASP A 63 21.31 -9.95 -14.14
CA ASP A 63 20.29 -9.37 -15.01
C ASP A 63 18.94 -9.25 -14.30
N GLU A 64 17.99 -8.53 -14.92
CA GLU A 64 16.65 -8.30 -14.41
C GLU A 64 15.86 -9.60 -14.16
N SER A 65 16.03 -10.60 -15.04
CA SER A 65 15.29 -11.86 -14.89
C SER A 65 15.77 -12.63 -13.66
N SER A 66 17.05 -12.64 -13.40
CA SER A 66 17.67 -13.26 -12.21
C SER A 66 17.26 -12.50 -10.92
N GLU A 67 17.17 -11.17 -10.98
CA GLU A 67 16.68 -10.34 -9.87
C GLU A 67 15.23 -10.68 -9.55
N ILE A 68 14.34 -10.66 -10.55
CA ILE A 68 12.92 -11.01 -10.37
C ILE A 68 12.77 -12.41 -9.79
N ALA A 69 13.50 -13.41 -10.31
CA ALA A 69 13.46 -14.78 -9.79
C ALA A 69 13.93 -14.86 -8.35
N GLY A 70 14.96 -14.07 -7.97
CA GLY A 70 15.45 -13.95 -6.61
C GLY A 70 14.40 -13.37 -5.67
N ILE A 71 13.75 -12.28 -6.06
CA ILE A 71 12.68 -11.63 -5.29
C ILE A 71 11.49 -12.58 -5.07
N ILE A 72 11.04 -13.28 -6.12
CA ILE A 72 9.94 -14.25 -6.02
C ILE A 72 10.28 -15.37 -5.03
N ARG A 73 11.52 -15.90 -5.09
CA ARG A 73 11.97 -16.92 -4.16
C ARG A 73 11.94 -16.41 -2.73
N GLU A 74 12.47 -15.22 -2.46
CA GLU A 74 12.50 -14.63 -1.13
C GLU A 74 11.08 -14.38 -0.58
N ILE A 75 10.17 -13.83 -1.37
CA ILE A 75 8.76 -13.66 -0.98
C ILE A 75 8.12 -15.02 -0.65
N THR A 76 8.38 -16.03 -1.48
CA THR A 76 7.83 -17.39 -1.27
C THR A 76 8.35 -18.01 0.05
N GLU A 77 9.63 -17.82 0.36
CA GLU A 77 10.24 -18.29 1.60
C GLU A 77 9.66 -17.56 2.81
N LEU A 78 9.55 -16.23 2.76
CA LEU A 78 8.94 -15.43 3.83
C LEU A 78 7.50 -15.85 4.13
N ILE A 79 6.68 -16.06 3.10
CA ILE A 79 5.29 -16.53 3.27
C ILE A 79 5.26 -17.94 3.87
N LYS A 80 6.15 -18.83 3.43
CA LYS A 80 6.28 -20.20 3.98
C LYS A 80 6.71 -20.18 5.45
N ASP A 81 7.54 -19.21 5.84
CA ASP A 81 8.00 -19.02 7.21
C ASP A 81 6.94 -18.31 8.09
N GLY A 82 5.75 -18.04 7.54
CA GLY A 82 4.60 -17.51 8.26
C GLY A 82 4.49 -15.99 8.27
N VAL A 83 5.30 -15.27 7.48
CA VAL A 83 5.13 -13.82 7.33
C VAL A 83 3.85 -13.54 6.53
N PRO A 84 2.89 -12.77 7.07
CA PRO A 84 1.68 -12.44 6.34
C PRO A 84 2.00 -11.67 5.04
N PRO A 85 1.40 -12.00 3.89
CA PRO A 85 1.71 -11.34 2.62
C PRO A 85 1.54 -9.81 2.65
N GLN A 86 0.57 -9.29 3.41
CA GLN A 86 0.36 -7.84 3.57
C GLN A 86 1.49 -7.13 4.30
N GLU A 87 2.33 -7.86 5.03
CA GLU A 87 3.51 -7.33 5.72
C GLU A 87 4.78 -7.37 4.87
N ILE A 88 4.64 -7.74 3.58
CA ILE A 88 5.73 -7.80 2.62
C ILE A 88 5.52 -6.73 1.54
N ALA A 89 6.55 -5.93 1.27
CA ALA A 89 6.54 -4.98 0.17
C ALA A 89 7.79 -5.09 -0.70
N VAL A 90 7.61 -4.86 -2.00
CA VAL A 90 8.72 -4.64 -2.94
C VAL A 90 8.65 -3.23 -3.48
N LEU A 91 9.71 -2.46 -3.25
CA LEU A 91 9.80 -1.07 -3.65
C LEU A 91 10.75 -0.91 -4.83
N ALA A 92 10.29 -0.25 -5.88
CA ALA A 92 11.09 0.05 -7.05
C ALA A 92 11.20 1.57 -7.30
N ARG A 93 12.15 1.96 -8.15
CA ARG A 93 12.30 3.37 -8.53
C ARG A 93 11.24 3.79 -9.53
N THR A 94 10.83 2.90 -10.42
CA THR A 94 9.93 3.18 -11.55
C THR A 94 8.81 2.14 -11.64
N ASN A 95 7.67 2.55 -12.23
CA ASN A 95 6.55 1.64 -12.51
C ASN A 95 6.93 0.54 -13.51
N ASN A 96 7.86 0.81 -14.43
CA ASN A 96 8.27 -0.18 -15.43
C ASN A 96 8.93 -1.41 -14.78
N GLN A 97 9.74 -1.20 -13.74
CA GLN A 97 10.32 -2.30 -12.95
C GLN A 97 9.25 -3.14 -12.25
N LEU A 98 8.21 -2.49 -11.72
CA LEU A 98 7.09 -3.18 -11.08
C LEU A 98 6.28 -4.03 -12.05
N ASN A 99 6.10 -3.60 -13.31
CA ASN A 99 5.33 -4.34 -14.31
C ASN A 99 5.95 -5.72 -14.63
N GLY A 100 7.27 -5.82 -14.67
CA GLY A 100 7.99 -7.09 -14.87
C GLY A 100 7.77 -8.03 -13.69
N LEU A 101 7.92 -7.50 -12.48
CA LEU A 101 7.72 -8.25 -11.25
C LEU A 101 6.28 -8.71 -11.06
N GLU A 102 5.29 -7.83 -11.30
CA GLU A 102 3.86 -8.16 -11.23
C GLU A 102 3.49 -9.34 -12.14
N LYS A 103 3.94 -9.31 -13.40
CA LYS A 103 3.72 -10.43 -14.34
C LYS A 103 4.32 -11.74 -13.83
N ALA A 104 5.52 -11.68 -13.29
CA ALA A 104 6.22 -12.85 -12.79
C ALA A 104 5.55 -13.40 -11.50
N MET A 105 5.11 -12.53 -10.58
CA MET A 105 4.35 -12.94 -9.39
C MET A 105 3.01 -13.56 -9.77
N ASN A 106 2.30 -13.01 -10.74
CA ASN A 106 1.04 -13.58 -11.25
C ASN A 106 1.28 -14.97 -11.87
N ALA A 107 2.35 -15.14 -12.64
CA ALA A 107 2.74 -16.43 -13.21
C ALA A 107 3.11 -17.47 -12.12
N ALA A 108 3.66 -17.02 -11.00
CA ALA A 108 3.98 -17.84 -9.82
C ALA A 108 2.78 -18.06 -8.89
N ASN A 109 1.58 -17.56 -9.21
CA ASN A 109 0.39 -17.57 -8.36
C ASN A 109 0.62 -16.92 -6.97
N LEU A 110 1.46 -15.89 -6.90
CA LEU A 110 1.69 -15.08 -5.70
C LEU A 110 0.75 -13.86 -5.73
N PRO A 111 -0.26 -13.80 -4.84
CA PRO A 111 -1.16 -12.66 -4.77
C PRO A 111 -0.40 -11.37 -4.48
N ASN A 112 -0.64 -10.35 -5.29
CA ASN A 112 0.05 -9.08 -5.17
C ASN A 112 -0.87 -7.92 -5.57
N GLN A 113 -0.53 -6.72 -5.15
CA GLN A 113 -1.17 -5.48 -5.59
C GLN A 113 -0.11 -4.43 -5.93
N VAL A 114 -0.28 -3.75 -7.06
CA VAL A 114 0.56 -2.61 -7.43
C VAL A 114 -0.06 -1.33 -6.91
N ARG A 115 0.66 -0.64 -5.99
CA ARG A 115 0.30 0.72 -5.57
C ARG A 115 0.97 1.74 -6.47
N ASN A 116 0.17 2.38 -7.30
CA ASN A 116 0.61 3.45 -8.20
C ASN A 116 0.46 4.82 -7.53
N THR A 117 1.15 5.83 -8.11
CA THR A 117 0.96 7.25 -7.79
C THR A 117 -0.42 7.77 -8.18
N GLU A 118 -1.14 7.06 -9.05
CA GLU A 118 -2.54 7.36 -9.34
C GLU A 118 -3.37 7.03 -8.09
N ARG A 119 -4.14 8.01 -7.64
CA ARG A 119 -5.00 7.82 -6.47
C ARG A 119 -5.97 6.69 -6.75
N PHE A 120 -6.04 5.71 -5.87
CA PHE A 120 -6.89 4.52 -6.00
C PHE A 120 -8.32 4.87 -6.45
N PHE A 121 -8.90 5.88 -5.81
CA PHE A 121 -10.27 6.30 -6.07
C PHE A 121 -10.44 7.16 -7.34
N ASP A 122 -9.35 7.63 -7.95
CA ASP A 122 -9.37 8.37 -9.23
C ASP A 122 -9.36 7.41 -10.44
N ARG A 123 -9.07 6.14 -10.23
CA ARG A 123 -9.11 5.12 -11.28
C ARG A 123 -10.50 5.06 -11.91
N LYS A 124 -10.55 5.00 -13.22
CA LYS A 124 -11.81 5.05 -13.99
C LYS A 124 -12.77 3.94 -13.55
N GLU A 125 -12.30 2.71 -13.47
CA GLU A 125 -13.09 1.53 -13.09
C GLU A 125 -13.63 1.64 -11.66
N VAL A 126 -12.84 2.14 -10.72
CA VAL A 126 -13.25 2.34 -9.33
C VAL A 126 -14.36 3.39 -9.25
N ARG A 127 -14.20 4.53 -9.94
CA ARG A 127 -15.22 5.59 -9.97
C ARG A 127 -16.52 5.12 -10.63
N GLU A 128 -16.42 4.38 -11.73
CA GLU A 128 -17.59 3.84 -12.42
C GLU A 128 -18.32 2.82 -11.56
N PHE A 129 -17.60 1.91 -10.91
CA PHE A 129 -18.18 0.94 -9.99
C PHE A 129 -18.89 1.64 -8.82
N LEU A 130 -18.21 2.56 -8.13
CA LEU A 130 -18.82 3.30 -7.02
C LEU A 130 -20.05 4.10 -7.43
N ARG A 131 -20.09 4.63 -8.67
CA ARG A 131 -21.29 5.28 -9.24
C ARG A 131 -22.45 4.29 -9.38
N VAL A 132 -22.18 3.06 -9.87
CA VAL A 132 -23.20 2.02 -9.98
C VAL A 132 -23.72 1.62 -8.61
N VAL A 133 -22.84 1.40 -7.64
CA VAL A 133 -23.23 1.06 -6.25
C VAL A 133 -24.05 2.19 -5.61
N ARG A 134 -23.66 3.45 -5.83
CA ARG A 134 -24.43 4.61 -5.33
C ARG A 134 -25.84 4.67 -5.90
N ASN A 135 -26.02 4.42 -7.18
CA ASN A 135 -27.33 4.37 -7.81
C ASN A 135 -28.19 3.22 -7.24
N ALA A 136 -27.63 2.02 -7.09
CA ALA A 136 -28.32 0.88 -6.49
C ALA A 136 -28.69 1.12 -5.01
N SER A 137 -27.91 1.86 -4.26
CA SER A 137 -28.19 2.17 -2.86
C SER A 137 -29.41 3.06 -2.64
N VAL A 138 -29.93 3.71 -3.67
CA VAL A 138 -31.15 4.56 -3.62
C VAL A 138 -32.40 3.69 -3.63
N ILE A 139 -32.39 2.60 -4.40
CA ILE A 139 -33.52 1.67 -4.49
C ILE A 139 -32.95 0.27 -4.23
N PRO A 140 -32.88 -0.18 -2.95
CA PRO A 140 -32.36 -1.50 -2.62
C PRO A 140 -33.21 -2.62 -3.22
N THR A 141 -32.58 -3.66 -3.71
CA THR A 141 -33.26 -4.84 -4.21
C THR A 141 -33.86 -5.61 -3.03
N GLN A 142 -35.19 -5.71 -2.99
CA GLN A 142 -35.88 -6.41 -1.90
C GLN A 142 -35.54 -7.89 -1.88
N GLY A 143 -35.25 -8.41 -0.68
CA GLY A 143 -34.99 -9.84 -0.46
C GLY A 143 -33.60 -10.33 -0.84
N VAL A 144 -32.71 -9.45 -1.30
CA VAL A 144 -31.32 -9.79 -1.63
C VAL A 144 -30.39 -9.30 -0.52
N GLN A 145 -29.45 -10.15 -0.09
CA GLN A 145 -28.40 -9.74 0.84
C GLN A 145 -27.51 -8.68 0.17
N TRP A 146 -27.20 -7.60 0.89
CA TRP A 146 -26.46 -6.46 0.36
C TRP A 146 -25.10 -6.83 -0.24
N LEU A 147 -24.43 -7.84 0.33
CA LEU A 147 -23.13 -8.32 -0.17
C LEU A 147 -23.25 -9.06 -1.50
N ASP A 148 -24.32 -9.82 -1.70
CA ASP A 148 -24.60 -10.53 -2.95
C ASP A 148 -25.06 -9.55 -4.04
N GLU A 149 -25.82 -8.52 -3.67
CA GLU A 149 -26.13 -7.41 -4.55
C GLU A 149 -24.84 -6.67 -5.00
N LEU A 150 -23.93 -6.35 -4.07
CA LEU A 150 -22.67 -5.72 -4.38
C LEU A 150 -21.80 -6.59 -5.32
N ARG A 151 -21.72 -7.91 -5.08
CA ARG A 151 -21.02 -8.86 -5.96
C ARG A 151 -21.61 -8.87 -7.37
N THR A 152 -22.93 -8.87 -7.48
CA THR A 152 -23.62 -8.83 -8.77
C THR A 152 -23.28 -7.55 -9.54
N LEU A 153 -23.30 -6.40 -8.86
CA LEU A 153 -22.91 -5.11 -9.44
C LEU A 153 -21.43 -5.05 -9.85
N ALA A 154 -20.56 -5.82 -9.21
CA ALA A 154 -19.13 -5.87 -9.52
C ALA A 154 -18.79 -6.74 -10.74
N GLN A 155 -19.64 -7.72 -11.13
CA GLN A 155 -19.36 -8.69 -12.21
C GLN A 155 -18.89 -8.05 -13.53
N PRO A 156 -19.52 -6.99 -14.05
CA PRO A 156 -19.08 -6.37 -15.29
C PRO A 156 -17.66 -5.79 -15.23
N PHE A 157 -17.17 -5.44 -14.04
CA PHE A 157 -15.87 -4.84 -13.81
C PHE A 157 -14.76 -5.88 -13.58
N LEU A 158 -15.12 -7.13 -13.27
CA LEU A 158 -14.15 -8.21 -13.01
C LEU A 158 -13.65 -8.89 -14.30
N THR A 159 -14.30 -8.65 -15.44
CA THR A 159 -13.96 -9.27 -16.73
C THR A 159 -12.98 -8.48 -17.59
N GLY A 160 -12.59 -7.30 -17.19
CA GLY A 160 -11.72 -6.42 -17.97
C GLY A 160 -10.50 -5.96 -17.18
N GLY A 161 -9.38 -6.64 -17.29
CA GLY A 161 -7.99 -6.22 -17.03
C GLY A 161 -7.59 -5.36 -15.80
N SER A 162 -8.53 -4.85 -15.03
CA SER A 162 -8.30 -3.96 -13.88
C SER A 162 -8.98 -4.49 -12.61
N ILE A 163 -8.71 -5.76 -12.32
CA ILE A 163 -9.38 -6.54 -11.27
C ILE A 163 -9.07 -6.00 -9.87
N ASP A 164 -7.86 -5.46 -9.65
CA ASP A 164 -7.33 -5.17 -8.31
C ASP A 164 -8.16 -4.14 -7.53
N GLY A 165 -8.59 -3.06 -8.18
CA GLY A 165 -9.37 -2.01 -7.52
C GLY A 165 -10.74 -2.49 -7.05
N ILE A 166 -11.41 -3.28 -7.87
CA ILE A 166 -12.73 -3.85 -7.55
C ILE A 166 -12.60 -4.96 -6.51
N ALA A 167 -11.55 -5.80 -6.62
CA ALA A 167 -11.27 -6.84 -5.65
C ALA A 167 -11.02 -6.26 -4.25
N ALA A 168 -10.27 -5.16 -4.15
CA ALA A 168 -10.04 -4.47 -2.88
C ALA A 168 -11.33 -3.92 -2.26
N LEU A 169 -12.23 -3.35 -3.06
CA LEU A 169 -13.54 -2.87 -2.61
C LEU A 169 -14.46 -4.01 -2.16
N LEU A 170 -14.41 -5.16 -2.84
CA LEU A 170 -15.15 -6.35 -2.43
C LEU A 170 -14.57 -6.99 -1.17
N HIS A 171 -13.24 -6.92 -0.98
CA HIS A 171 -12.59 -7.37 0.25
C HIS A 171 -13.05 -6.52 1.44
N LEU A 172 -12.98 -5.21 1.34
CA LEU A 172 -13.52 -4.29 2.34
C LEU A 172 -14.98 -4.62 2.71
N ALA A 173 -15.81 -4.90 1.71
CA ALA A 173 -17.20 -5.26 1.96
C ALA A 173 -17.35 -6.54 2.78
N ARG A 174 -16.48 -7.54 2.56
CA ARG A 174 -16.48 -8.79 3.35
C ARG A 174 -16.00 -8.55 4.78
N GLU A 175 -14.99 -7.72 4.98
CA GLU A 175 -14.54 -7.35 6.32
C GLU A 175 -15.65 -6.66 7.10
N LEU A 176 -16.32 -5.67 6.50
CA LEU A 176 -17.47 -4.99 7.08
C LEU A 176 -18.64 -5.95 7.37
N ASP A 177 -18.87 -6.93 6.51
CA ASP A 177 -19.92 -7.94 6.72
C ASP A 177 -19.60 -8.89 7.88
N SER A 178 -18.33 -9.21 8.09
CA SER A 178 -17.87 -10.06 9.19
C SER A 178 -17.83 -9.33 10.55
N ASP A 179 -17.74 -8.01 10.56
CA ASP A 179 -17.74 -7.22 11.80
C ASP A 179 -19.14 -7.16 12.41
N SER A 180 -19.27 -7.77 13.60
CA SER A 180 -20.53 -7.83 14.35
C SER A 180 -20.99 -6.46 14.91
N SER A 181 -20.11 -5.48 14.98
CA SER A 181 -20.41 -4.11 15.47
C SER A 181 -21.13 -3.25 14.42
N PHE A 182 -21.14 -3.67 13.16
CA PHE A 182 -21.66 -2.89 12.05
C PHE A 182 -23.14 -3.21 11.77
N THR A 183 -24.05 -2.34 12.18
CA THR A 183 -25.48 -2.45 11.89
C THR A 183 -26.06 -1.08 11.56
N PRO A 184 -26.93 -0.92 10.51
CA PRO A 184 -27.34 -1.95 9.55
C PRO A 184 -26.36 -2.13 8.38
N LYS A 185 -26.10 -3.38 7.98
CA LYS A 185 -25.25 -3.76 6.86
C LYS A 185 -26.03 -3.64 5.54
N ASN A 186 -25.72 -2.64 4.74
CA ASN A 186 -26.33 -2.38 3.44
C ASN A 186 -25.41 -1.56 2.54
N LEU A 187 -25.75 -1.43 1.24
CA LEU A 187 -24.95 -0.67 0.27
C LEU A 187 -24.71 0.78 0.69
N ARG A 188 -25.64 1.43 1.35
CA ARG A 188 -25.49 2.83 1.80
C ARG A 188 -24.47 2.96 2.93
N THR A 189 -24.46 2.01 3.86
CA THR A 189 -23.49 1.97 4.95
C THR A 189 -22.08 1.68 4.39
N TYR A 190 -21.98 0.73 3.46
CA TYR A 190 -20.74 0.44 2.75
C TYR A 190 -20.19 1.67 2.02
N LEU A 191 -21.03 2.40 1.29
CA LEU A 191 -20.61 3.62 0.59
C LEU A 191 -20.10 4.70 1.54
N ARG A 192 -20.67 4.82 2.74
CA ARG A 192 -20.17 5.77 3.74
C ARG A 192 -18.77 5.44 4.18
N GLU A 193 -18.49 4.17 4.47
CA GLU A 193 -17.14 3.72 4.81
C GLU A 193 -16.14 3.96 3.66
N VAL A 194 -16.56 3.68 2.43
CA VAL A 194 -15.73 3.98 1.25
C VAL A 194 -15.48 5.49 1.13
N GLU A 195 -16.48 6.35 1.37
CA GLU A 195 -16.35 7.81 1.34
C GLU A 195 -15.38 8.33 2.42
N ASP A 196 -15.36 7.72 3.59
CA ASP A 196 -14.40 8.03 4.65
C ASP A 196 -12.97 7.66 4.23
N LEU A 197 -12.76 6.50 3.60
CA LEU A 197 -11.47 6.12 3.02
C LEU A 197 -11.03 7.06 1.89
N VAL A 198 -11.98 7.50 1.04
CA VAL A 198 -11.71 8.50 -0.02
C VAL A 198 -11.22 9.80 0.60
N SER A 199 -11.90 10.28 1.66
CA SER A 199 -11.56 11.55 2.33
C SER A 199 -10.15 11.51 2.95
N GLN A 200 -9.73 10.35 3.46
CA GLN A 200 -8.41 10.12 4.04
C GLN A 200 -7.36 9.76 2.99
N ASN A 201 -7.75 9.60 1.71
CA ASN A 201 -6.90 9.07 0.64
C ASN A 201 -6.23 7.73 0.99
N ASN A 202 -6.95 6.88 1.71
CA ASN A 202 -6.49 5.59 2.21
C ASN A 202 -7.20 4.44 1.47
N PRO A 203 -6.56 3.79 0.47
CA PRO A 203 -7.18 2.69 -0.27
C PRO A 203 -7.38 1.48 0.64
N PRO A 204 -8.40 0.63 0.37
CA PRO A 204 -8.59 -0.62 1.10
C PRO A 204 -7.31 -1.49 1.06
N THR A 205 -6.98 -2.07 2.22
CA THR A 205 -5.84 -2.97 2.34
C THR A 205 -6.25 -4.36 1.87
N MET A 206 -5.39 -5.01 1.08
CA MET A 206 -5.56 -6.40 0.66
C MET A 206 -4.55 -7.29 1.40
N PRO A 207 -4.89 -8.53 1.77
CA PRO A 207 -3.96 -9.47 2.39
C PRO A 207 -3.00 -10.08 1.35
N VAL A 208 -2.29 -9.21 0.62
CA VAL A 208 -1.39 -9.58 -0.49
C VAL A 208 -0.10 -8.76 -0.42
N THR A 209 0.96 -9.25 -1.06
CA THR A 209 2.23 -8.52 -1.16
C THR A 209 2.05 -7.20 -1.92
N THR A 210 2.62 -6.14 -1.39
CA THR A 210 2.54 -4.80 -2.00
C THR A 210 3.73 -4.56 -2.93
N LEU A 211 3.45 -4.17 -4.16
CA LEU A 211 4.41 -3.64 -5.13
C LEU A 211 4.22 -2.13 -5.24
N ALA A 212 5.24 -1.32 -4.96
CA ALA A 212 5.09 0.12 -4.99
C ALA A 212 6.34 0.84 -5.48
N THR A 213 6.17 2.04 -6.04
CA THR A 213 7.32 2.92 -6.19
C THR A 213 7.69 3.55 -4.84
N LEU A 214 8.96 3.93 -4.66
CA LEU A 214 9.42 4.63 -3.46
C LEU A 214 8.56 5.88 -3.14
N HIS A 215 8.03 6.54 -4.17
CA HIS A 215 7.14 7.69 -3.98
C HIS A 215 5.75 7.28 -3.47
N ALA A 216 5.19 6.21 -4.01
CA ALA A 216 3.88 5.69 -3.60
C ALA A 216 3.92 5.04 -2.20
N ALA A 217 5.09 4.59 -1.78
CA ALA A 217 5.33 4.01 -0.46
C ALA A 217 5.46 5.05 0.67
N LYS A 218 5.52 6.34 0.33
CA LYS A 218 5.66 7.40 1.35
C LYS A 218 4.49 7.37 2.34
N GLY A 219 4.83 7.25 3.62
CA GLY A 219 3.85 7.19 4.72
C GLY A 219 3.37 5.79 5.07
N LEU A 220 3.74 4.79 4.27
CA LEU A 220 3.43 3.39 4.52
C LEU A 220 4.59 2.69 5.25
N GLU A 221 4.28 1.52 5.82
CA GLU A 221 5.26 0.70 6.53
C GLU A 221 4.89 -0.79 6.39
N TRP A 222 5.90 -1.64 6.43
CA TRP A 222 5.79 -3.10 6.35
C TRP A 222 6.89 -3.73 7.21
N GLU A 223 6.69 -4.96 7.64
CA GLU A 223 7.72 -5.70 8.38
C GLU A 223 8.89 -6.13 7.50
N ARG A 224 8.64 -6.38 6.22
CA ARG A 224 9.62 -6.84 5.22
C ARG A 224 9.56 -5.98 3.97
N VAL A 225 10.71 -5.41 3.60
CA VAL A 225 10.87 -4.57 2.40
C VAL A 225 12.13 -4.98 1.67
#